data_234977375e5c2057107fdf336cf771d0
#
_entry.id   234977375e5c2057107fdf336cf771d0
#
_cell.length_a   1.000
_cell.length_b   1.000
_cell.length_c   1.000
_cell.angle_alpha   90.00
_cell.angle_beta   90.00
_cell.angle_gamma   90.00
#
_symmetry.space_group_name_H-M   'P 1'
#
loop_
_entity.id
_entity.type
_entity.pdbx_description
1 polymer ?
#
loop_
_entity_poly.entity_id
_entity_poly.type
_entity_poly.pdbx_seq_one_letter_code
_entity_poly.pdbx_strand_id
1 'polypeptide(L)'
;KTIMRMAGEDPAQLNDPTYRRMRLITGNMRRQINAIKARVEWLAVNAVTTGKNIIEGEGIERYEIDWKIPEKNIIEQADGKKWSEQDKETHDPIYDIELYADQAGCPANVMIMGAEVWRTLRSFKKFRELYDLSRGSESAAELACKNLGEVVSFKGYLGDIALIVYSGKYTDSEDRKSTR
;
A
#
# COMPACT_ATOMS: atom_id res chain seq x y z
N LYS A 1 1.30 31.27 14.37
CA LYS A 1 2.32 30.20 14.16
C LYS A 1 3.58 30.84 13.66
N THR A 2 4.68 30.66 14.38
CA THR A 2 6.01 31.18 13.98
C THR A 2 6.50 30.35 12.78
N ILE A 3 6.86 31.02 11.69
CA ILE A 3 7.45 30.36 10.51
C ILE A 3 8.93 30.13 10.83
N MET A 4 9.34 28.89 10.93
CA MET A 4 10.74 28.54 11.13
C MET A 4 11.51 28.69 9.80
N ARG A 5 12.73 29.22 9.91
CA ARG A 5 13.65 29.37 8.78
C ARG A 5 14.15 28.00 8.32
N MET A 6 14.15 27.76 7.03
CA MET A 6 14.79 26.59 6.45
C MET A 6 16.21 26.91 6.00
N ALA A 7 17.07 25.90 5.90
CA ALA A 7 18.42 26.07 5.39
C ALA A 7 18.38 26.59 3.93
N GLY A 8 19.14 27.68 3.67
CA GLY A 8 19.20 28.32 2.34
C GLY A 8 18.18 29.44 2.09
N GLU A 9 17.32 29.78 3.05
CA GLU A 9 16.38 30.90 2.90
C GLU A 9 17.03 32.25 3.23
N ASP A 10 16.77 33.23 2.36
CA ASP A 10 17.19 34.61 2.58
C ASP A 10 16.37 35.26 3.71
N PRO A 11 17.01 35.81 4.77
CA PRO A 11 16.33 36.47 5.85
C PRO A 11 15.47 37.69 5.41
N ALA A 12 15.86 38.36 4.32
CA ALA A 12 15.11 39.52 3.79
C ALA A 12 13.73 39.09 3.27
N GLN A 13 13.64 37.93 2.59
CA GLN A 13 12.37 37.38 2.10
C GLN A 13 11.44 36.95 3.22
N LEU A 14 11.98 36.45 4.33
CA LEU A 14 11.17 36.06 5.50
C LEU A 14 10.51 37.26 6.19
N ASN A 15 11.03 38.48 6.03
CA ASN A 15 10.46 39.70 6.59
C ASN A 15 9.34 40.28 5.71
N ASP A 16 9.23 39.85 4.44
CA ASP A 16 8.13 40.27 3.56
C ASP A 16 6.81 39.58 3.95
N PRO A 17 5.76 40.35 4.33
CA PRO A 17 4.46 39.81 4.67
C PRO A 17 3.82 39.04 3.52
N THR A 18 4.06 39.42 2.26
CA THR A 18 3.52 38.79 1.07
C THR A 18 4.14 37.41 0.87
N TYR A 19 5.46 37.30 1.00
CA TYR A 19 6.18 36.03 0.93
C TYR A 19 5.71 35.06 2.01
N ARG A 20 5.57 35.52 3.26
CA ARG A 20 5.05 34.69 4.37
C ARG A 20 3.64 34.16 4.10
N ARG A 21 2.75 35.04 3.60
CA ARG A 21 1.37 34.66 3.26
C ARG A 21 1.34 33.60 2.16
N MET A 22 2.11 33.82 1.07
CA MET A 22 2.21 32.89 -0.04
C MET A 22 2.73 31.52 0.41
N ARG A 23 3.76 31.49 1.26
CA ARG A 23 4.33 30.25 1.82
C ARG A 23 3.32 29.49 2.68
N LEU A 24 2.53 30.17 3.50
CA LEU A 24 1.47 29.54 4.30
C LEU A 24 0.39 28.95 3.40
N ILE A 25 -0.04 29.68 2.38
CA ILE A 25 -1.04 29.22 1.41
C ILE A 25 -0.52 27.97 0.69
N THR A 26 0.68 28.03 0.11
CA THR A 26 1.30 26.90 -0.60
C THR A 26 1.45 25.68 0.30
N GLY A 27 1.89 25.88 1.56
CA GLY A 27 2.01 24.80 2.53
C GLY A 27 0.67 24.18 2.91
N ASN A 28 -0.40 24.98 2.98
CA ASN A 28 -1.75 24.48 3.21
C ASN A 28 -2.28 23.71 2.00
N MET A 29 -2.11 24.24 0.80
CA MET A 29 -2.52 23.57 -0.45
C MET A 29 -1.84 22.21 -0.61
N ARG A 30 -0.52 22.13 -0.37
CA ARG A 30 0.19 20.83 -0.41
C ARG A 30 -0.37 19.84 0.60
N ARG A 31 -0.67 20.28 1.83
CA ARG A 31 -1.28 19.39 2.85
C ARG A 31 -2.66 18.89 2.42
N GLN A 32 -3.49 19.76 1.84
CA GLN A 32 -4.81 19.39 1.34
C GLN A 32 -4.71 18.38 0.18
N ILE A 33 -3.82 18.63 -0.79
CA ILE A 33 -3.57 17.69 -1.90
C ILE A 33 -3.11 16.32 -1.38
N ASN A 34 -2.18 16.30 -0.42
CA ASN A 34 -1.70 15.05 0.15
C ASN A 34 -2.80 14.31 0.94
N ALA A 35 -3.66 15.03 1.66
CA ALA A 35 -4.80 14.44 2.35
C ALA A 35 -5.81 13.82 1.37
N ILE A 36 -6.10 14.50 0.26
CA ILE A 36 -6.97 13.98 -0.79
C ILE A 36 -6.36 12.70 -1.41
N LYS A 37 -5.07 12.73 -1.76
CA LYS A 37 -4.38 11.57 -2.30
C LYS A 37 -4.43 10.38 -1.34
N ALA A 38 -4.12 10.61 -0.06
CA ALA A 38 -4.18 9.57 0.97
C ALA A 38 -5.60 8.99 1.12
N ARG A 39 -6.65 9.83 1.03
CA ARG A 39 -8.04 9.36 1.07
C ARG A 39 -8.41 8.52 -0.14
N VAL A 40 -7.99 8.93 -1.34
CA VAL A 40 -8.21 8.14 -2.57
C VAL A 40 -7.53 6.78 -2.47
N GLU A 41 -6.29 6.75 -1.98
CA GLU A 41 -5.53 5.52 -1.78
C GLU A 41 -6.20 4.59 -0.76
N TRP A 42 -6.67 5.13 0.36
CA TRP A 42 -7.43 4.39 1.36
C TRP A 42 -8.72 3.79 0.78
N LEU A 43 -9.47 4.56 -0.02
CA LEU A 43 -10.66 4.06 -0.71
C LEU A 43 -10.33 2.94 -1.69
N ALA A 44 -9.23 3.06 -2.43
CA ALA A 44 -8.79 2.01 -3.36
C ALA A 44 -8.42 0.72 -2.63
N VAL A 45 -7.68 0.81 -1.51
CA VAL A 45 -7.35 -0.35 -0.68
C VAL A 45 -8.60 -1.02 -0.15
N ASN A 46 -9.55 -0.26 0.41
CA ASN A 46 -10.81 -0.83 0.90
C ASN A 46 -11.63 -1.48 -0.20
N ALA A 47 -11.70 -0.87 -1.39
CA ALA A 47 -12.40 -1.46 -2.53
C ALA A 47 -11.85 -2.83 -2.88
N VAL A 48 -10.52 -2.98 -2.91
CA VAL A 48 -9.87 -4.25 -3.26
C VAL A 48 -9.96 -5.29 -2.14
N THR A 49 -9.84 -4.88 -0.88
CA THR A 49 -9.77 -5.82 0.25
C THR A 49 -11.14 -6.24 0.77
N THR A 50 -12.11 -5.34 0.79
CA THR A 50 -13.44 -5.60 1.37
C THR A 50 -14.56 -5.67 0.33
N GLY A 51 -14.29 -5.22 -0.91
CA GLY A 51 -15.30 -5.09 -1.95
C GLY A 51 -16.30 -3.96 -1.72
N LYS A 52 -16.10 -3.14 -0.67
CA LYS A 52 -17.03 -2.08 -0.29
C LYS A 52 -16.32 -0.83 0.16
N ASN A 53 -16.93 0.31 -0.12
CA ASN A 53 -16.49 1.60 0.41
C ASN A 53 -17.63 2.30 1.14
N ILE A 54 -17.38 2.72 2.36
CA ILE A 54 -18.28 3.57 3.13
C ILE A 54 -17.76 5.00 3.05
N ILE A 55 -18.57 5.90 2.52
CA ILE A 55 -18.29 7.33 2.44
C ILE A 55 -19.18 8.02 3.46
N GLU A 56 -18.56 8.68 4.41
CA GLU A 56 -19.23 9.49 5.43
C GLU A 56 -18.35 10.69 5.81
N GLY A 57 -18.95 11.77 6.24
CA GLY A 57 -18.27 12.99 6.62
C GLY A 57 -19.22 14.07 7.10
N GLU A 58 -18.66 15.16 7.62
CA GLU A 58 -19.45 16.31 8.06
C GLU A 58 -20.23 16.90 6.88
N GLY A 59 -21.57 16.91 6.98
CA GLY A 59 -22.46 17.39 5.92
C GLY A 59 -22.66 16.43 4.73
N ILE A 60 -22.12 15.20 4.82
CA ILE A 60 -22.31 14.17 3.80
C ILE A 60 -23.08 13.01 4.42
N GLU A 61 -24.22 12.67 3.82
CA GLU A 61 -25.00 11.49 4.22
C GLU A 61 -24.18 10.22 3.96
N ARG A 62 -24.28 9.27 4.88
CA ARG A 62 -23.58 7.99 4.76
C ARG A 62 -24.00 7.28 3.48
N TYR A 63 -23.03 6.98 2.63
CA TYR A 63 -23.21 6.31 1.36
C TYR A 63 -22.30 5.08 1.25
N GLU A 64 -22.86 3.93 0.88
CA GLU A 64 -22.12 2.68 0.67
C GLU A 64 -22.02 2.37 -0.83
N ILE A 65 -20.79 2.16 -1.28
CA ILE A 65 -20.51 1.68 -2.65
C ILE A 65 -20.12 0.20 -2.53
N ASP A 66 -20.92 -0.68 -3.10
CA ASP A 66 -20.63 -2.10 -3.21
C ASP A 66 -20.10 -2.42 -4.62
N TRP A 67 -18.85 -2.84 -4.71
CA TRP A 67 -18.15 -3.17 -5.96
C TRP A 67 -18.51 -4.55 -6.52
N LYS A 68 -19.39 -5.30 -5.84
CA LYS A 68 -19.85 -6.62 -6.25
C LYS A 68 -18.73 -7.65 -6.46
N ILE A 69 -17.68 -7.56 -5.65
CA ILE A 69 -16.63 -8.59 -5.66
C ILE A 69 -17.25 -9.89 -5.12
N PRO A 70 -17.12 -11.01 -5.83
CA PRO A 70 -17.61 -12.31 -5.35
C PRO A 70 -17.00 -12.67 -4.00
N GLU A 71 -17.81 -13.11 -3.04
CA GLU A 71 -17.37 -13.47 -1.68
C GLU A 71 -16.25 -14.51 -1.69
N LYS A 72 -16.26 -15.44 -2.64
CA LYS A 72 -15.20 -16.42 -2.82
C LYS A 72 -13.81 -15.82 -3.08
N ASN A 73 -13.74 -14.58 -3.57
CA ASN A 73 -12.49 -13.88 -3.86
C ASN A 73 -12.00 -13.03 -2.68
N ILE A 74 -12.78 -12.94 -1.61
CA ILE A 74 -12.39 -12.30 -0.35
C ILE A 74 -12.14 -13.41 0.65
N ILE A 75 -10.87 -13.78 0.82
CA ILE A 75 -10.48 -14.95 1.60
C ILE A 75 -9.85 -14.50 2.91
N GLU A 76 -10.48 -14.86 4.02
CA GLU A 76 -9.90 -14.73 5.34
C GLU A 76 -9.35 -16.10 5.78
N GLN A 77 -8.04 -16.16 6.03
CA GLN A 77 -7.41 -17.40 6.45
C GLN A 77 -7.81 -17.75 7.89
N ALA A 78 -8.29 -18.97 8.08
CA ALA A 78 -8.61 -19.50 9.38
C ALA A 78 -7.37 -19.59 10.30
N ASP A 79 -7.59 -19.59 11.61
CA ASP A 79 -6.53 -19.82 12.58
C ASP A 79 -5.85 -21.17 12.34
N GLY A 80 -4.54 -21.21 12.49
CA GLY A 80 -3.72 -22.37 12.16
C GLY A 80 -3.38 -22.52 10.68
N LYS A 81 -3.96 -21.70 9.77
CA LYS A 81 -3.63 -21.70 8.33
C LYS A 81 -2.87 -20.43 7.89
N LYS A 82 -2.72 -19.45 8.75
CA LYS A 82 -1.98 -18.22 8.46
C LYS A 82 -0.51 -18.51 8.23
N TRP A 83 0.10 -17.89 7.27
CA TRP A 83 1.53 -18.07 6.98
C TRP A 83 2.45 -17.78 8.17
N SER A 84 2.05 -16.91 9.08
CA SER A 84 2.79 -16.67 10.32
C SER A 84 2.89 -17.89 11.22
N GLU A 85 1.91 -18.79 11.16
CA GLU A 85 1.74 -19.97 11.99
C GLU A 85 2.28 -21.24 11.34
N GLN A 86 2.57 -21.21 10.02
CA GLN A 86 3.08 -22.35 9.28
C GLN A 86 4.57 -22.60 9.53
N ASP A 87 4.96 -23.87 9.45
CA ASP A 87 6.37 -24.27 9.49
C ASP A 87 7.12 -23.78 8.25
N LYS A 88 8.23 -23.05 8.47
CA LYS A 88 9.00 -22.39 7.43
C LYS A 88 9.84 -23.33 6.57
N GLU A 89 10.10 -24.56 7.05
CA GLU A 89 10.92 -25.55 6.35
C GLU A 89 10.08 -26.43 5.42
N THR A 90 8.84 -26.77 5.82
CA THR A 90 8.01 -27.75 5.11
C THR A 90 6.88 -27.15 4.28
N HIS A 91 6.30 -26.03 4.75
CA HIS A 91 5.16 -25.40 4.06
C HIS A 91 5.57 -24.75 2.74
N ASP A 92 4.67 -24.85 1.75
CA ASP A 92 4.84 -24.31 0.42
C ASP A 92 3.91 -23.11 0.17
N PRO A 93 4.38 -21.87 0.36
CA PRO A 93 3.55 -20.70 0.13
C PRO A 93 3.28 -20.42 -1.35
N ILE A 94 4.08 -21.03 -2.26
CA ILE A 94 3.91 -20.86 -3.69
C ILE A 94 2.65 -21.59 -4.13
N TYR A 95 2.45 -22.81 -3.64
CA TYR A 95 1.23 -23.56 -3.87
C TYR A 95 -0.03 -22.79 -3.42
N ASP A 96 0.03 -22.13 -2.28
CA ASP A 96 -1.09 -21.30 -1.80
C ASP A 96 -1.37 -20.13 -2.76
N ILE A 97 -0.33 -19.47 -3.26
CA ILE A 97 -0.46 -18.35 -4.21
C ILE A 97 -1.10 -18.82 -5.51
N GLU A 98 -0.64 -19.95 -6.05
CA GLU A 98 -1.19 -20.54 -7.26
C GLU A 98 -2.66 -20.95 -7.07
N LEU A 99 -2.99 -21.57 -5.93
CA LEU A 99 -4.36 -21.95 -5.60
C LEU A 99 -5.30 -20.73 -5.54
N TYR A 100 -4.88 -19.63 -4.93
CA TYR A 100 -5.68 -18.39 -4.89
C TYR A 100 -5.79 -17.72 -6.26
N ALA A 101 -4.74 -17.78 -7.07
CA ALA A 101 -4.77 -17.26 -8.43
C ALA A 101 -5.78 -18.05 -9.30
N ASP A 102 -5.80 -19.38 -9.18
CA ASP A 102 -6.75 -20.23 -9.89
C ASP A 102 -8.19 -19.97 -9.43
N GLN A 103 -8.40 -19.79 -8.13
CA GLN A 103 -9.72 -19.48 -7.55
C GLN A 103 -10.30 -18.17 -8.06
N ALA A 104 -9.45 -17.19 -8.35
CA ALA A 104 -9.86 -15.89 -8.90
C ALA A 104 -10.51 -16.02 -10.29
N GLY A 105 -10.21 -17.10 -11.02
CA GLY A 105 -10.78 -17.41 -12.34
C GLY A 105 -10.27 -16.52 -13.47
N CYS A 106 -9.17 -15.80 -13.22
CA CYS A 106 -8.44 -15.02 -14.20
C CYS A 106 -6.94 -15.06 -13.88
N PRO A 107 -6.04 -14.91 -14.87
CA PRO A 107 -4.61 -14.89 -14.62
C PRO A 107 -4.23 -13.78 -13.65
N ALA A 108 -3.58 -14.13 -12.55
CA ALA A 108 -3.04 -13.15 -11.60
C ALA A 108 -1.67 -12.70 -12.10
N ASN A 109 -1.54 -11.42 -12.43
CA ASN A 109 -0.30 -10.83 -12.96
C ASN A 109 0.47 -10.05 -11.89
N VAL A 110 -0.20 -9.66 -10.80
CA VAL A 110 0.36 -8.82 -9.75
C VAL A 110 -0.09 -9.31 -8.38
N MET A 111 0.85 -9.46 -7.47
CA MET A 111 0.60 -9.71 -6.06
C MET A 111 1.05 -8.50 -5.24
N ILE A 112 0.11 -7.83 -4.59
CA ILE A 112 0.39 -6.70 -3.70
C ILE A 112 0.32 -7.19 -2.26
N MET A 113 1.34 -6.91 -1.47
CA MET A 113 1.42 -7.36 -0.09
C MET A 113 2.00 -6.29 0.84
N GLY A 114 1.68 -6.36 2.12
CA GLY A 114 2.30 -5.54 3.15
C GLY A 114 3.73 -6.00 3.47
N ALA A 115 4.50 -5.13 4.11
CA ALA A 115 5.90 -5.42 4.44
C ALA A 115 6.08 -6.64 5.38
N GLU A 116 5.11 -6.90 6.27
CA GLU A 116 5.14 -8.06 7.18
C GLU A 116 4.88 -9.37 6.44
N VAL A 117 3.92 -9.38 5.53
CA VAL A 117 3.63 -10.55 4.67
C VAL A 117 4.86 -10.88 3.83
N TRP A 118 5.53 -9.88 3.27
CA TRP A 118 6.78 -10.07 2.54
C TRP A 118 7.89 -10.68 3.40
N ARG A 119 8.06 -10.23 4.65
CA ARG A 119 9.05 -10.82 5.57
C ARG A 119 8.73 -12.28 5.87
N THR A 120 7.45 -12.58 6.11
CA THR A 120 6.98 -13.95 6.34
C THR A 120 7.20 -14.83 5.12
N LEU A 121 6.83 -14.36 3.93
CA LEU A 121 7.03 -15.08 2.67
C LEU A 121 8.50 -15.44 2.44
N ARG A 122 9.41 -14.49 2.65
CA ARG A 122 10.85 -14.70 2.54
C ARG A 122 11.43 -15.68 3.57
N SER A 123 10.74 -15.95 4.67
CA SER A 123 11.21 -16.92 5.66
C SER A 123 11.04 -18.37 5.22
N PHE A 124 10.17 -18.63 4.26
CA PHE A 124 9.95 -19.97 3.74
C PHE A 124 11.10 -20.45 2.85
N LYS A 125 11.55 -21.68 3.08
CA LYS A 125 12.68 -22.28 2.36
C LYS A 125 12.38 -22.45 0.87
N LYS A 126 11.24 -23.01 0.53
CA LYS A 126 10.81 -23.22 -0.86
C LYS A 126 10.71 -21.93 -1.65
N PHE A 127 10.20 -20.85 -1.03
CA PHE A 127 10.15 -19.54 -1.67
C PHE A 127 11.55 -19.00 -1.97
N ARG A 128 12.50 -19.11 -1.02
CA ARG A 128 13.88 -18.63 -1.22
C ARG A 128 14.57 -19.37 -2.36
N GLU A 129 14.41 -20.70 -2.42
CA GLU A 129 15.00 -21.54 -3.47
C GLU A 129 14.54 -21.11 -4.86
N LEU A 130 13.24 -20.88 -5.03
CA LEU A 130 12.68 -20.46 -6.32
C LEU A 130 12.99 -18.98 -6.64
N TYR A 131 12.92 -18.10 -5.64
CA TYR A 131 13.13 -16.67 -5.81
C TYR A 131 14.58 -16.34 -6.23
N ASP A 132 15.58 -17.03 -5.68
CA ASP A 132 16.99 -16.83 -6.04
C ASP A 132 17.31 -17.18 -7.49
N LEU A 133 16.53 -18.06 -8.10
CA LEU A 133 16.66 -18.44 -9.53
C LEU A 133 16.04 -17.40 -10.50
N SER A 134 15.13 -16.55 -10.00
CA SER A 134 14.38 -15.59 -10.81
C SER A 134 15.00 -14.18 -10.86
N ARG A 135 16.18 -13.95 -10.32
CA ARG A 135 16.87 -12.66 -10.34
C ARG A 135 17.43 -12.33 -11.72
N GLY A 136 16.82 -11.40 -12.43
CA GLY A 136 17.46 -10.78 -13.56
C GLY A 136 16.60 -10.31 -14.72
N SER A 137 15.63 -9.43 -14.55
CA SER A 137 15.19 -8.59 -15.68
C SER A 137 14.66 -7.24 -15.20
N GLU A 138 15.15 -6.16 -15.80
CA GLU A 138 14.49 -4.85 -15.75
C GLU A 138 13.16 -4.98 -16.49
N SER A 139 12.07 -4.99 -15.76
CA SER A 139 10.75 -5.21 -16.33
C SER A 139 9.91 -3.94 -16.34
N ALA A 140 8.89 -3.92 -17.19
CA ALA A 140 7.90 -2.84 -17.22
C ALA A 140 7.25 -2.60 -15.86
N ALA A 141 7.05 -3.64 -15.03
CA ALA A 141 6.51 -3.52 -13.69
C ALA A 141 7.48 -2.84 -12.72
N GLU A 142 8.78 -3.08 -12.83
CA GLU A 142 9.78 -2.37 -12.02
C GLU A 142 9.81 -0.87 -12.34
N LEU A 143 9.79 -0.52 -13.62
CA LEU A 143 9.73 0.87 -14.08
C LEU A 143 8.43 1.56 -13.63
N ALA A 144 7.29 0.86 -13.70
CA ALA A 144 6.02 1.38 -13.20
C ALA A 144 6.06 1.66 -11.69
N CYS A 145 6.66 0.76 -10.89
CA CYS A 145 6.81 0.95 -9.46
C CYS A 145 7.71 2.13 -9.08
N LYS A 146 8.79 2.39 -9.84
CA LYS A 146 9.65 3.57 -9.64
C LYS A 146 8.87 4.89 -9.78
N ASN A 147 7.83 4.90 -10.61
CA ASN A 147 6.97 6.07 -10.82
C ASN A 147 5.87 6.24 -9.75
N LEU A 148 5.57 5.21 -8.94
CA LEU A 148 4.53 5.22 -7.91
C LEU A 148 5.00 5.80 -6.56
N GLY A 149 6.27 6.20 -6.43
CA GLY A 149 6.83 6.84 -5.25
C GLY A 149 7.47 5.88 -4.23
N GLU A 150 7.92 6.43 -3.11
CA GLU A 150 8.71 5.71 -2.09
C GLU A 150 7.95 4.64 -1.31
N VAL A 151 6.60 4.65 -1.36
CA VAL A 151 5.74 3.71 -0.61
C VAL A 151 5.56 2.36 -1.29
N VAL A 152 5.94 2.25 -2.57
CA VAL A 152 5.79 1.03 -3.38
C VAL A 152 7.16 0.50 -3.77
N SER A 153 7.40 -0.77 -3.53
CA SER A 153 8.67 -1.39 -3.95
C SER A 153 8.42 -2.70 -4.68
N PHE A 154 8.98 -2.80 -5.88
CA PHE A 154 9.01 -4.03 -6.64
C PHE A 154 10.05 -4.99 -6.07
N LYS A 155 9.69 -6.27 -5.92
CA LYS A 155 10.55 -7.28 -5.32
C LYS A 155 11.03 -8.34 -6.30
N GLY A 156 10.38 -8.49 -7.43
CA GLY A 156 10.72 -9.49 -8.43
C GLY A 156 9.48 -10.20 -8.97
N TYR A 157 9.69 -11.30 -9.63
CA TYR A 157 8.63 -12.16 -10.17
C TYR A 157 8.62 -13.52 -9.50
N LEU A 158 7.41 -14.07 -9.37
CA LEU A 158 7.16 -15.47 -9.08
C LEU A 158 6.41 -16.04 -10.29
N GLY A 159 7.12 -16.74 -11.20
CA GLY A 159 6.57 -17.04 -12.51
C GLY A 159 6.15 -15.77 -13.24
N ASP A 160 4.87 -15.69 -13.62
CA ASP A 160 4.30 -14.52 -14.31
C ASP A 160 3.73 -13.45 -13.35
N ILE A 161 3.82 -13.67 -12.04
CA ILE A 161 3.25 -12.79 -11.02
C ILE A 161 4.30 -11.79 -10.53
N ALA A 162 4.07 -10.51 -10.75
CA ALA A 162 4.90 -9.43 -10.22
C ALA A 162 4.65 -9.24 -8.72
N LEU A 163 5.71 -9.32 -7.90
CA LEU A 163 5.64 -9.13 -6.45
C LEU A 163 5.89 -7.68 -6.08
N ILE A 164 4.89 -7.05 -5.48
CA ILE A 164 4.91 -5.64 -5.08
C ILE A 164 4.68 -5.54 -3.59
N VAL A 165 5.57 -4.83 -2.90
CA VAL A 165 5.39 -4.51 -1.48
C VAL A 165 4.93 -3.07 -1.33
N TYR A 166 3.81 -2.91 -0.66
CA TYR A 166 3.22 -1.63 -0.30
C TYR A 166 3.49 -1.32 1.18
N SER A 167 4.04 -0.15 1.46
CA SER A 167 4.40 0.30 2.81
C SER A 167 3.70 1.60 3.23
N GLY A 168 2.72 2.07 2.47
CA GLY A 168 1.92 3.25 2.81
C GLY A 168 1.17 3.07 4.13
N LYS A 169 1.10 4.17 4.90
CA LYS A 169 0.33 4.22 6.15
C LYS A 169 -0.69 5.34 6.05
N TYR A 170 -1.93 5.03 6.33
CA TYR A 170 -3.00 5.98 6.49
C TYR A 170 -3.31 6.14 7.97
N THR A 171 -3.36 7.38 8.46
CA THR A 171 -3.76 7.65 9.84
C THR A 171 -5.06 8.43 9.80
N ASP A 172 -6.14 7.80 10.21
CA ASP A 172 -7.41 8.50 10.41
C ASP A 172 -7.40 9.29 11.74
N SER A 173 -8.23 10.34 11.81
CA SER A 173 -8.37 11.17 13.02
C SER A 173 -8.86 10.37 14.23
N GLU A 174 -9.60 9.29 14.00
CA GLU A 174 -10.09 8.38 15.03
C GLU A 174 -9.05 7.35 15.49
N ASP A 175 -8.15 6.92 14.60
CA ASP A 175 -7.13 5.91 14.87
C ASP A 175 -5.90 6.42 15.63
N ARG A 176 -5.79 7.71 15.92
CA ARG A 176 -4.71 8.23 16.79
C ARG A 176 -4.69 7.62 18.19
N LYS A 177 -5.73 6.88 18.56
CA LYS A 177 -5.85 6.19 19.86
C LYS A 177 -5.49 4.70 19.82
N SER A 178 -5.38 4.07 18.66
CA SER A 178 -5.19 2.60 18.54
C SER A 178 -3.76 2.16 18.19
N THR A 179 -2.84 3.09 17.92
CA THR A 179 -1.44 2.73 17.65
C THR A 179 -0.60 2.94 18.92
N ARG A 180 -0.75 2.02 19.87
CA ARG A 180 0.24 1.77 20.94
C ARG A 180 0.67 0.35 20.90
#